data_5005ee2d54f531644471d383a4e21144
#
_entry.id   5005ee2d54f531644471d383a4e21144
#
_cell.length_a   1.000
_cell.length_b   1.000
_cell.length_c   1.000
_cell.angle_alpha   90.00
_cell.angle_beta   90.00
_cell.angle_gamma   90.00
#
_symmetry.space_group_name_H-M   'P 1'
#
loop_
_entity.id
_entity.type
_entity.pdbx_description
1 polymer ?
#
loop_
_entity_poly.entity_id
_entity_poly.type
_entity_poly.pdbx_seq_one_letter_code
_entity_poly.pdbx_strand_id
1 'polypeptide(L)'
;MPFIILTLLFFVALLVFAIWSKRTYARRRGDWTESKVAKQLAKLPKDEYIVLNDLMLPTSYGTTQLDHVVLSLYGVYVIETKNYTGTLIGNEKSEQWEQNINGFMYKTANALRQNKAHISTVRSHASVQANVPIHNIVVFANATKFDIFHEEGEVIYINDLIPTIMRLRSVEPFYTQEQVQIKANLLLEKNITDPELRKQHNQAANAAKYERRAKIESGICPRCGGQLVIREGKYGQFYGCSNYPKCDFNVKSLRTDYEDINDERRLGRRFYRRKRYW
;
A
#
# COMPACT_ATOMS: atom_id res chain seq x y z
N MET A 1 -14.64 47.94 0.15
CA MET A 1 -13.87 47.09 -0.79
C MET A 1 -12.65 46.41 -0.14
N PRO A 2 -11.71 47.06 0.58
CA PRO A 2 -10.52 46.41 1.14
C PRO A 2 -10.83 45.34 2.20
N PHE A 3 -11.85 45.52 3.02
CA PHE A 3 -12.25 44.53 4.04
C PHE A 3 -12.73 43.19 3.45
N ILE A 4 -13.45 43.21 2.35
CA ILE A 4 -13.94 41.98 1.68
C ILE A 4 -12.77 41.17 1.09
N ILE A 5 -11.78 41.88 0.51
CA ILE A 5 -10.58 41.22 -0.04
C ILE A 5 -9.74 40.60 1.08
N LEU A 6 -9.59 41.29 2.21
CA LEU A 6 -8.82 40.77 3.35
C LEU A 6 -9.47 39.53 3.98
N THR A 7 -10.80 39.55 4.12
CA THR A 7 -11.55 38.37 4.61
C THR A 7 -11.47 37.19 3.64
N LEU A 8 -11.51 37.45 2.34
CA LEU A 8 -11.37 36.35 1.32
C LEU A 8 -9.98 35.73 1.37
N LEU A 9 -8.92 36.57 1.45
CA LEU A 9 -7.53 36.12 1.59
C LEU A 9 -7.33 35.31 2.88
N PHE A 10 -7.93 35.70 3.99
CA PHE A 10 -7.89 34.94 5.23
C PHE A 10 -8.54 33.56 5.11
N PHE A 11 -9.71 33.45 4.46
CA PHE A 11 -10.35 32.16 4.23
C PHE A 11 -9.58 31.27 3.26
N VAL A 12 -8.96 31.85 2.23
CA VAL A 12 -8.07 31.11 1.32
C VAL A 12 -6.85 30.59 2.08
N ALA A 13 -6.21 31.41 2.91
CA ALA A 13 -5.08 30.99 3.73
C ALA A 13 -5.45 29.86 4.71
N LEU A 14 -6.62 29.96 5.36
CA LEU A 14 -7.14 28.89 6.21
C LEU A 14 -7.40 27.58 5.43
N LEU A 15 -7.93 27.69 4.22
CA LEU A 15 -8.18 26.53 3.36
C LEU A 15 -6.85 25.86 2.96
N VAL A 16 -5.88 26.67 2.51
CA VAL A 16 -4.54 26.20 2.15
C VAL A 16 -3.85 25.54 3.37
N PHE A 17 -3.91 26.19 4.54
CA PHE A 17 -3.38 25.62 5.78
C PHE A 17 -4.07 24.32 6.16
N ALA A 18 -5.39 24.22 6.02
CA ALA A 18 -6.13 23.00 6.30
C ALA A 18 -5.76 21.86 5.35
N ILE A 19 -5.55 22.14 4.06
CA ILE A 19 -5.08 21.15 3.06
C ILE A 19 -3.65 20.72 3.37
N TRP A 20 -2.77 21.67 3.67
CA TRP A 20 -1.38 21.40 4.02
C TRP A 20 -1.27 20.58 5.31
N SER A 21 -2.01 20.94 6.36
CA SER A 21 -2.02 20.21 7.63
C SER A 21 -2.54 18.77 7.47
N LYS A 22 -3.51 18.51 6.59
CA LYS A 22 -4.00 17.16 6.29
C LYS A 22 -2.96 16.30 5.60
N ARG A 23 -2.28 16.86 4.58
CA ARG A 23 -1.22 16.14 3.85
C ARG A 23 -0.04 15.79 4.75
N THR A 24 0.40 16.72 5.60
CA THR A 24 1.49 16.50 6.56
C THR A 24 1.10 15.47 7.63
N TYR A 25 -0.15 15.48 8.09
CA TYR A 25 -0.63 14.50 9.08
C TYR A 25 -0.68 13.07 8.53
N ALA A 26 -1.21 12.88 7.32
CA ALA A 26 -1.26 11.56 6.68
C ALA A 26 0.14 10.99 6.45
N ARG A 27 1.08 11.83 5.96
CA ARG A 27 2.48 11.44 5.77
C ARG A 27 3.13 11.06 7.10
N ARG A 28 3.00 11.89 8.15
CA ARG A 28 3.57 11.61 9.48
C ARG A 28 3.03 10.31 10.09
N ARG A 29 1.78 9.94 9.81
CA ARG A 29 1.21 8.65 10.27
C ARG A 29 1.83 7.47 9.54
N GLY A 30 2.10 7.57 8.24
CA GLY A 30 2.83 6.57 7.46
C GLY A 30 4.24 6.40 8.01
N ASP A 31 5.01 7.48 8.04
CA ASP A 31 6.40 7.51 8.53
C ASP A 31 6.52 6.96 9.98
N TRP A 32 5.55 7.26 10.85
CA TRP A 32 5.50 6.73 12.21
C TRP A 32 5.26 5.22 12.26
N THR A 33 4.40 4.71 11.38
CA THR A 33 4.07 3.29 11.32
C THR A 33 5.26 2.47 10.82
N GLU A 34 5.89 2.92 9.74
CA GLU A 34 7.11 2.33 9.21
C GLU A 34 8.25 2.36 10.25
N SER A 35 8.41 3.49 10.97
CA SER A 35 9.38 3.60 12.06
C SER A 35 9.16 2.58 13.18
N LYS A 36 7.89 2.26 13.52
CA LYS A 36 7.59 1.21 14.50
C LYS A 36 8.00 -0.18 14.00
N VAL A 37 7.71 -0.49 12.73
CA VAL A 37 8.11 -1.76 12.12
C VAL A 37 9.64 -1.87 12.06
N ALA A 38 10.33 -0.81 11.62
CA ALA A 38 11.79 -0.76 11.61
C ALA A 38 12.41 -1.02 13.00
N LYS A 39 11.82 -0.44 14.07
CA LYS A 39 12.25 -0.68 15.46
C LYS A 39 12.05 -2.13 15.90
N GLN A 40 11.00 -2.81 15.44
CA GLN A 40 10.84 -4.24 15.71
C GLN A 40 11.89 -5.06 14.96
N LEU A 41 12.09 -4.79 13.67
CA LEU A 41 13.06 -5.48 12.83
C LEU A 41 14.52 -5.30 13.34
N ALA A 42 14.83 -4.15 13.94
CA ALA A 42 16.15 -3.89 14.53
C ALA A 42 16.49 -4.81 15.71
N LYS A 43 15.52 -5.60 16.25
CA LYS A 43 15.74 -6.61 17.30
C LYS A 43 16.24 -7.96 16.75
N LEU A 44 16.19 -8.14 15.43
CA LEU A 44 16.73 -9.36 14.80
C LEU A 44 18.24 -9.48 15.03
N PRO A 45 18.78 -10.71 15.22
CA PRO A 45 20.20 -10.95 15.36
C PRO A 45 21.00 -10.42 14.17
N LYS A 46 21.94 -9.51 14.40
CA LYS A 46 22.67 -8.80 13.33
C LYS A 46 23.68 -9.67 12.61
N ASP A 47 24.07 -10.76 13.19
CA ASP A 47 24.93 -11.78 12.60
C ASP A 47 24.21 -12.67 11.59
N GLU A 48 22.88 -12.76 11.68
CA GLU A 48 22.06 -13.57 10.78
C GLU A 48 21.19 -12.74 9.82
N TYR A 49 20.86 -11.47 10.17
CA TYR A 49 19.86 -10.64 9.46
C TYR A 49 20.41 -9.25 9.15
N ILE A 50 20.22 -8.80 7.91
CA ILE A 50 20.43 -7.41 7.48
C ILE A 50 19.08 -6.80 7.15
N VAL A 51 18.73 -5.69 7.80
CA VAL A 51 17.49 -4.96 7.60
C VAL A 51 17.73 -3.70 6.78
N LEU A 52 17.07 -3.59 5.64
CA LEU A 52 17.08 -2.40 4.79
C LEU A 52 15.69 -1.77 4.84
N ASN A 53 15.63 -0.47 5.13
CA ASN A 53 14.40 0.27 5.26
C ASN A 53 14.31 1.35 4.17
N ASP A 54 13.10 1.65 3.69
CA ASP A 54 12.80 2.74 2.77
C ASP A 54 13.67 2.72 1.51
N LEU A 55 13.70 1.57 0.83
CA LEU A 55 14.41 1.44 -0.45
C LEU A 55 13.54 1.93 -1.60
N MET A 56 14.13 2.71 -2.50
CA MET A 56 13.52 3.04 -3.79
C MET A 56 14.37 2.45 -4.92
N LEU A 57 13.81 1.49 -5.64
CA LEU A 57 14.52 0.74 -6.68
C LEU A 57 13.96 1.04 -8.07
N PRO A 58 14.80 1.05 -9.13
CA PRO A 58 14.32 1.17 -10.50
C PRO A 58 13.57 -0.09 -10.93
N THR A 59 12.61 0.08 -11.82
CA THR A 59 11.87 -1.00 -12.49
C THR A 59 11.80 -0.72 -13.99
N SER A 60 11.31 -1.68 -14.78
CA SER A 60 11.12 -1.49 -16.24
C SER A 60 10.16 -0.34 -16.58
N TYR A 61 9.30 0.04 -15.65
CA TYR A 61 8.23 1.04 -15.87
C TYR A 61 8.37 2.27 -14.96
N GLY A 62 9.53 2.49 -14.36
CA GLY A 62 9.78 3.61 -13.46
C GLY A 62 10.49 3.18 -12.20
N THR A 63 9.94 3.50 -11.03
CA THR A 63 10.53 3.18 -9.73
C THR A 63 9.49 2.57 -8.80
N THR A 64 9.95 1.79 -7.80
CA THR A 64 9.11 1.25 -6.74
C THR A 64 9.74 1.54 -5.38
N GLN A 65 8.92 1.86 -4.38
CA GLN A 65 9.35 2.04 -3.00
C GLN A 65 9.00 0.79 -2.20
N LEU A 66 9.96 0.30 -1.42
CA LEU A 66 9.81 -0.84 -0.52
C LEU A 66 10.00 -0.36 0.91
N ASP A 67 9.03 -0.65 1.77
CA ASP A 67 9.08 -0.19 3.16
C ASP A 67 10.22 -0.85 3.92
N HIS A 68 10.29 -2.21 3.88
CA HIS A 68 11.37 -2.96 4.53
C HIS A 68 11.72 -4.22 3.72
N VAL A 69 13.02 -4.49 3.62
CA VAL A 69 13.59 -5.74 3.10
C VAL A 69 14.51 -6.32 4.16
N VAL A 70 14.28 -7.56 4.55
CA VAL A 70 15.16 -8.30 5.47
C VAL A 70 15.84 -9.41 4.70
N LEU A 71 17.15 -9.34 4.61
CA LEU A 71 18.01 -10.37 4.04
C LEU A 71 18.59 -11.21 5.18
N SER A 72 18.55 -12.53 5.06
CA SER A 72 19.06 -13.40 6.11
C SER A 72 19.79 -14.61 5.54
N LEU A 73 20.47 -15.35 6.42
CA LEU A 73 21.05 -16.65 6.07
C LEU A 73 19.99 -17.64 5.56
N TYR A 74 18.73 -17.49 5.98
CA TYR A 74 17.65 -18.48 5.84
C TYR A 74 16.58 -18.10 4.79
N GLY A 75 16.76 -16.98 4.11
CA GLY A 75 15.82 -16.48 3.12
C GLY A 75 15.70 -14.96 3.15
N VAL A 76 14.74 -14.45 2.39
CA VAL A 76 14.49 -13.01 2.26
C VAL A 76 13.04 -12.72 2.66
N TYR A 77 12.81 -11.60 3.32
CA TYR A 77 11.47 -11.15 3.72
C TYR A 77 11.24 -9.75 3.16
N VAL A 78 10.20 -9.59 2.36
CA VAL A 78 9.75 -8.29 1.85
C VAL A 78 8.49 -7.91 2.61
N ILE A 79 8.56 -6.78 3.32
CA ILE A 79 7.57 -6.39 4.30
C ILE A 79 6.95 -5.06 3.88
N GLU A 80 5.66 -5.09 3.64
CA GLU A 80 4.82 -3.92 3.33
C GLU A 80 4.07 -3.50 4.59
N THR A 81 4.16 -2.24 4.95
CA THR A 81 3.52 -1.68 6.14
C THR A 81 2.22 -0.97 5.77
N LYS A 82 1.15 -1.30 6.47
CA LYS A 82 -0.16 -0.65 6.27
C LYS A 82 -0.70 -0.06 7.56
N ASN A 83 -1.29 1.13 7.42
CA ASN A 83 -1.92 1.88 8.50
C ASN A 83 -3.39 2.12 8.16
N TYR A 84 -4.16 1.03 8.01
CA TYR A 84 -5.60 1.11 7.79
C TYR A 84 -6.37 1.17 9.10
N THR A 85 -7.64 1.55 9.03
CA THR A 85 -8.61 1.56 10.15
C THR A 85 -9.81 0.70 9.78
N GLY A 86 -10.59 0.29 10.78
CA GLY A 86 -11.78 -0.54 10.57
C GLY A 86 -11.47 -2.01 10.32
N THR A 87 -12.27 -2.68 9.50
CA THR A 87 -12.13 -4.10 9.19
C THR A 87 -11.81 -4.29 7.71
N LEU A 88 -10.77 -5.06 7.39
CA LEU A 88 -10.41 -5.45 6.04
C LEU A 88 -10.93 -6.86 5.76
N ILE A 89 -11.51 -7.05 4.58
CA ILE A 89 -12.07 -8.33 4.13
C ILE A 89 -11.56 -8.60 2.72
N GLY A 90 -11.11 -9.82 2.45
CA GLY A 90 -10.66 -10.17 1.11
C GLY A 90 -9.89 -11.47 1.04
N ASN A 91 -9.17 -11.64 -0.05
CA ASN A 91 -8.27 -12.76 -0.23
C ASN A 91 -7.02 -12.33 -1.00
N GLU A 92 -5.99 -13.17 -0.94
CA GLU A 92 -4.70 -12.94 -1.60
C GLU A 92 -4.82 -12.79 -3.13
N LYS A 93 -5.72 -13.52 -3.76
CA LYS A 93 -5.88 -13.56 -5.22
C LYS A 93 -6.70 -12.40 -5.78
N SER A 94 -7.49 -11.72 -4.93
CA SER A 94 -8.32 -10.58 -5.35
C SER A 94 -7.47 -9.37 -5.75
N GLU A 95 -7.97 -8.55 -6.67
CA GLU A 95 -7.28 -7.32 -7.07
C GLU A 95 -7.34 -6.25 -5.98
N GLN A 96 -8.43 -6.21 -5.26
CA GLN A 96 -8.71 -5.23 -4.20
C GLN A 96 -9.30 -5.95 -2.99
N TRP A 97 -9.05 -5.38 -1.82
CA TRP A 97 -9.72 -5.76 -0.58
C TRP A 97 -10.87 -4.81 -0.30
N GLU A 98 -11.82 -5.25 0.49
CA GLU A 98 -12.88 -4.42 1.03
C GLU A 98 -12.50 -3.94 2.44
N GLN A 99 -12.78 -2.67 2.72
CA GLN A 99 -12.53 -2.04 4.02
C GLN A 99 -13.84 -1.51 4.57
N ASN A 100 -14.26 -2.02 5.73
CA ASN A 100 -15.42 -1.55 6.46
C ASN A 100 -14.99 -0.53 7.51
N ILE A 101 -15.48 0.70 7.38
CA ILE A 101 -15.27 1.76 8.39
C ILE A 101 -16.65 2.23 8.85
N ASN A 102 -17.00 1.92 10.08
CA ASN A 102 -18.28 2.32 10.69
C ASN A 102 -19.51 1.93 9.86
N GLY A 103 -19.49 0.74 9.24
CA GLY A 103 -20.58 0.24 8.39
C GLY A 103 -20.52 0.66 6.92
N PHE A 104 -19.57 1.51 6.53
CA PHE A 104 -19.36 1.87 5.13
C PHE A 104 -18.27 1.01 4.51
N MET A 105 -18.58 0.44 3.35
CA MET A 105 -17.67 -0.43 2.59
C MET A 105 -16.91 0.38 1.56
N TYR A 106 -15.58 0.24 1.57
CA TYR A 106 -14.66 0.88 0.64
C TYR A 106 -13.78 -0.17 -0.01
N LYS A 107 -13.22 0.14 -1.18
CA LYS A 107 -12.22 -0.71 -1.83
C LYS A 107 -10.83 -0.14 -1.62
N THR A 108 -9.89 -1.01 -1.29
CA THR A 108 -8.47 -0.66 -1.16
C THR A 108 -7.62 -1.63 -1.96
N ALA A 109 -6.41 -1.23 -2.32
CA ALA A 109 -5.48 -2.11 -3.04
C ALA A 109 -5.13 -3.33 -2.17
N ASN A 110 -4.99 -4.49 -2.82
CA ASN A 110 -4.50 -5.70 -2.17
C ASN A 110 -2.99 -5.54 -1.88
N ALA A 111 -2.64 -5.42 -0.60
CA ALA A 111 -1.27 -5.18 -0.18
C ALA A 111 -0.36 -6.39 -0.42
N LEU A 112 -0.86 -7.63 -0.34
CA LEU A 112 -0.09 -8.82 -0.69
C LEU A 112 0.29 -8.82 -2.17
N ARG A 113 -0.64 -8.42 -3.04
CA ARG A 113 -0.38 -8.31 -4.47
C ARG A 113 0.59 -7.16 -4.81
N GLN A 114 0.48 -6.04 -4.12
CA GLN A 114 1.46 -4.95 -4.21
C GLN A 114 2.85 -5.46 -3.83
N ASN A 115 2.97 -6.10 -2.69
CA ASN A 115 4.24 -6.60 -2.19
C ASN A 115 4.82 -7.75 -3.05
N LYS A 116 3.99 -8.52 -3.75
CA LYS A 116 4.45 -9.53 -4.74
C LYS A 116 5.22 -8.88 -5.91
N ALA A 117 4.84 -7.68 -6.34
CA ALA A 117 5.62 -6.91 -7.32
C ALA A 117 6.97 -6.44 -6.75
N HIS A 118 6.99 -6.02 -5.48
CA HIS A 118 8.22 -5.69 -4.76
C HIS A 118 9.18 -6.88 -4.67
N ILE A 119 8.66 -8.08 -4.36
CA ILE A 119 9.41 -9.34 -4.34
C ILE A 119 10.13 -9.60 -5.66
N SER A 120 9.46 -9.41 -6.79
CA SER A 120 10.06 -9.58 -8.12
C SER A 120 11.24 -8.63 -8.33
N THR A 121 11.10 -7.38 -7.88
CA THR A 121 12.16 -6.36 -7.93
C THR A 121 13.34 -6.75 -7.03
N VAL A 122 13.08 -7.16 -5.79
CA VAL A 122 14.15 -7.61 -4.86
C VAL A 122 14.87 -8.84 -5.42
N ARG A 123 14.14 -9.83 -5.93
CA ARG A 123 14.72 -11.04 -6.53
C ARG A 123 15.70 -10.68 -7.64
N SER A 124 15.31 -9.79 -8.53
CA SER A 124 16.15 -9.35 -9.65
C SER A 124 17.39 -8.57 -9.19
N HIS A 125 17.18 -7.51 -8.39
CA HIS A 125 18.28 -6.60 -8.02
C HIS A 125 19.27 -7.21 -7.02
N ALA A 126 18.81 -8.04 -6.07
CA ALA A 126 19.69 -8.75 -5.14
C ALA A 126 20.20 -10.10 -5.69
N SER A 127 19.89 -10.45 -6.94
CA SER A 127 20.25 -11.73 -7.55
C SER A 127 19.90 -12.94 -6.65
N VAL A 128 18.66 -12.96 -6.14
CA VAL A 128 18.19 -14.04 -5.28
C VAL A 128 17.84 -15.26 -6.13
N GLN A 129 18.47 -16.40 -5.87
CA GLN A 129 18.29 -17.64 -6.59
C GLN A 129 16.83 -18.15 -6.49
N ALA A 130 16.39 -18.92 -7.49
CA ALA A 130 15.02 -19.40 -7.58
C ALA A 130 14.60 -20.31 -6.40
N ASN A 131 15.54 -21.10 -5.88
CA ASN A 131 15.32 -22.01 -4.76
C ASN A 131 15.31 -21.34 -3.39
N VAL A 132 15.68 -20.04 -3.30
CA VAL A 132 15.65 -19.29 -2.04
C VAL A 132 14.28 -18.69 -1.83
N PRO A 133 13.61 -18.92 -0.68
CA PRO A 133 12.33 -18.35 -0.39
C PRO A 133 12.42 -16.83 -0.21
N ILE A 134 11.46 -16.12 -0.80
CA ILE A 134 11.19 -14.71 -0.50
C ILE A 134 9.78 -14.62 0.05
N HIS A 135 9.67 -14.30 1.32
CA HIS A 135 8.41 -14.24 2.05
C HIS A 135 7.71 -12.91 1.85
N ASN A 136 6.43 -12.97 1.53
CA ASN A 136 5.54 -11.84 1.34
C ASN A 136 4.83 -11.52 2.66
N ILE A 137 5.17 -10.42 3.33
CA ILE A 137 4.59 -10.08 4.63
C ILE A 137 3.94 -8.70 4.57
N VAL A 138 2.67 -8.63 4.94
CA VAL A 138 1.94 -7.37 5.14
C VAL A 138 1.71 -7.17 6.62
N VAL A 139 2.19 -6.03 7.15
CA VAL A 139 2.12 -5.70 8.58
C VAL A 139 1.13 -4.57 8.84
N PHE A 140 0.15 -4.82 9.70
CA PHE A 140 -0.73 -3.78 10.24
C PHE A 140 -0.22 -3.29 11.59
N ALA A 141 0.15 -2.01 11.64
CA ALA A 141 0.72 -1.42 12.86
C ALA A 141 -0.33 -0.79 13.80
N ASN A 142 -1.59 -0.73 13.39
CA ASN A 142 -2.72 -0.22 14.18
C ASN A 142 -3.78 -1.29 14.41
N ALA A 143 -4.78 -0.94 15.24
CA ALA A 143 -5.92 -1.79 15.60
C ALA A 143 -6.91 -1.99 14.43
N THR A 144 -6.39 -2.39 13.26
CA THR A 144 -7.18 -2.82 12.12
C THR A 144 -7.59 -4.27 12.36
N LYS A 145 -8.87 -4.59 12.20
CA LYS A 145 -9.28 -5.99 12.10
C LYS A 145 -9.13 -6.44 10.67
N PHE A 146 -8.76 -7.70 10.45
CA PHE A 146 -8.73 -8.26 9.09
C PHE A 146 -9.27 -9.69 9.07
N ASP A 147 -10.03 -9.97 8.01
CA ASP A 147 -10.51 -11.28 7.61
C ASP A 147 -10.07 -11.47 6.16
N ILE A 148 -8.82 -11.84 5.99
CA ILE A 148 -8.15 -11.96 4.70
C ILE A 148 -7.67 -13.41 4.56
N PHE A 149 -8.26 -14.11 3.59
CA PHE A 149 -7.79 -15.45 3.24
C PHE A 149 -6.49 -15.35 2.43
N HIS A 150 -5.44 -16.01 2.91
CA HIS A 150 -4.13 -16.08 2.26
C HIS A 150 -3.51 -17.47 2.39
N GLU A 151 -2.73 -17.87 1.38
CA GLU A 151 -2.08 -19.18 1.28
C GLU A 151 -0.55 -19.06 1.22
N GLU A 152 -0.05 -18.09 0.44
CA GLU A 152 1.39 -17.91 0.16
C GLU A 152 1.99 -16.73 0.92
N GLY A 153 1.19 -15.69 1.18
CA GLY A 153 1.63 -14.49 1.90
C GLY A 153 1.19 -14.50 3.37
N GLU A 154 1.70 -13.56 4.13
CA GLU A 154 1.36 -13.36 5.53
C GLU A 154 0.70 -11.99 5.74
N VAL A 155 -0.41 -11.98 6.47
CA VAL A 155 -1.08 -10.75 6.92
C VAL A 155 -1.13 -10.76 8.42
N ILE A 156 -0.38 -9.88 9.08
CA ILE A 156 -0.11 -9.97 10.51
C ILE A 156 -0.19 -8.61 11.20
N TYR A 157 -0.31 -8.64 12.53
CA TYR A 157 -0.08 -7.47 13.36
C TYR A 157 1.41 -7.28 13.65
N ILE A 158 1.79 -6.05 13.98
CA ILE A 158 3.19 -5.69 14.26
C ILE A 158 3.82 -6.53 15.38
N ASN A 159 3.03 -6.95 16.36
CA ASN A 159 3.54 -7.76 17.48
C ASN A 159 3.89 -9.18 17.05
N ASP A 160 3.31 -9.66 15.95
CA ASP A 160 3.55 -11.00 15.41
C ASP A 160 4.70 -11.03 14.40
N LEU A 161 5.31 -9.85 14.08
CA LEU A 161 6.32 -9.74 13.02
C LEU A 161 7.55 -10.62 13.28
N ILE A 162 8.17 -10.49 14.45
CA ILE A 162 9.36 -11.29 14.78
C ILE A 162 9.02 -12.78 14.92
N PRO A 163 7.95 -13.18 15.64
CA PRO A 163 7.52 -14.58 15.65
C PRO A 163 7.27 -15.16 14.25
N THR A 164 6.68 -14.39 13.34
CA THR A 164 6.43 -14.82 11.96
C THR A 164 7.74 -15.01 11.18
N ILE A 165 8.67 -14.08 11.26
CA ILE A 165 10.00 -14.23 10.63
C ILE A 165 10.70 -15.48 11.15
N MET A 166 10.67 -15.74 12.46
CA MET A 166 11.27 -16.93 13.04
C MET A 166 10.58 -18.23 12.61
N ARG A 167 9.26 -18.22 12.46
CA ARG A 167 8.48 -19.38 11.97
C ARG A 167 8.75 -19.67 10.50
N LEU A 168 8.93 -18.64 9.68
CA LEU A 168 9.19 -18.76 8.25
C LEU A 168 10.66 -19.07 7.92
N ARG A 169 11.54 -18.97 8.89
CA ARG A 169 12.94 -19.31 8.75
C ARG A 169 13.11 -20.78 8.31
N SER A 170 13.93 -21.03 7.29
CA SER A 170 14.32 -22.38 6.92
C SER A 170 15.19 -23.03 8.00
N VAL A 171 15.19 -24.35 8.07
CA VAL A 171 16.03 -25.10 9.02
C VAL A 171 17.50 -24.91 8.65
N GLU A 172 17.83 -25.08 7.37
CA GLU A 172 19.18 -24.93 6.86
C GLU A 172 19.40 -23.56 6.22
N PRO A 173 20.58 -22.96 6.36
CA PRO A 173 20.91 -21.70 5.75
C PRO A 173 21.07 -21.84 4.22
N PHE A 174 20.55 -20.90 3.47
CA PHE A 174 20.79 -20.77 2.03
C PHE A 174 22.04 -19.94 1.72
N TYR A 175 22.43 -19.06 2.64
CA TYR A 175 23.50 -18.09 2.44
C TYR A 175 24.50 -18.09 3.61
N THR A 176 25.73 -17.74 3.29
CA THR A 176 26.72 -17.29 4.30
C THR A 176 26.45 -15.81 4.64
N GLN A 177 27.02 -15.34 5.75
CA GLN A 177 26.95 -13.94 6.14
C GLN A 177 27.51 -12.99 5.07
N GLU A 178 28.62 -13.37 4.44
CA GLU A 178 29.20 -12.63 3.31
C GLU A 178 28.25 -12.53 2.12
N GLN A 179 27.58 -13.62 1.76
CA GLN A 179 26.62 -13.61 0.67
C GLN A 179 25.42 -12.72 0.98
N VAL A 180 24.92 -12.70 2.22
CA VAL A 180 23.86 -11.79 2.66
C VAL A 180 24.32 -10.34 2.53
N GLN A 181 25.56 -10.03 2.93
CA GLN A 181 26.13 -8.69 2.81
C GLN A 181 26.27 -8.25 1.34
N ILE A 182 26.71 -9.14 0.44
CA ILE A 182 26.79 -8.87 -1.00
C ILE A 182 25.39 -8.50 -1.54
N LYS A 183 24.35 -9.27 -1.18
CA LYS A 183 22.98 -9.00 -1.61
C LYS A 183 22.44 -7.68 -1.09
N ALA A 184 22.76 -7.32 0.15
CA ALA A 184 22.41 -6.03 0.73
C ALA A 184 23.09 -4.89 -0.04
N ASN A 185 24.37 -5.02 -0.35
CA ASN A 185 25.12 -4.03 -1.12
C ASN A 185 24.53 -3.83 -2.53
N LEU A 186 24.16 -4.92 -3.21
CA LEU A 186 23.50 -4.83 -4.53
C LEU A 186 22.19 -4.02 -4.50
N LEU A 187 21.39 -4.16 -3.44
CA LEU A 187 20.18 -3.36 -3.26
C LEU A 187 20.50 -1.89 -2.93
N LEU A 188 21.49 -1.66 -2.08
CA LEU A 188 21.91 -0.31 -1.68
C LEU A 188 22.53 0.48 -2.84
N GLU A 189 23.30 -0.17 -3.72
CA GLU A 189 23.84 0.44 -4.94
C GLU A 189 22.76 0.92 -5.92
N LYS A 190 21.64 0.20 -5.97
CA LYS A 190 20.49 0.56 -6.80
C LYS A 190 19.49 1.49 -6.11
N ASN A 191 19.67 1.75 -4.81
CA ASN A 191 18.76 2.58 -4.04
C ASN A 191 18.83 4.03 -4.47
N ILE A 192 17.71 4.56 -4.96
CA ILE A 192 17.56 5.96 -5.36
C ILE A 192 17.36 6.80 -4.10
N THR A 193 18.39 7.56 -3.73
CA THR A 193 18.38 8.45 -2.56
C THR A 193 18.14 9.91 -2.89
N ASP A 194 18.19 10.28 -4.18
CA ASP A 194 17.95 11.65 -4.67
C ASP A 194 16.54 12.11 -4.29
N PRO A 195 16.40 13.20 -3.51
CA PRO A 195 15.10 13.69 -3.05
C PRO A 195 14.17 14.13 -4.18
N GLU A 196 14.71 14.65 -5.30
CA GLU A 196 13.89 15.10 -6.41
C GLU A 196 13.33 13.89 -7.20
N LEU A 197 14.13 12.84 -7.43
CA LEU A 197 13.66 11.60 -8.03
C LEU A 197 12.60 10.92 -7.15
N ARG A 198 12.78 10.90 -5.82
CA ARG A 198 11.77 10.40 -4.88
C ARG A 198 10.47 11.22 -4.91
N LYS A 199 10.58 12.54 -5.04
CA LYS A 199 9.40 13.40 -5.20
C LYS A 199 8.68 13.14 -6.52
N GLN A 200 9.42 12.96 -7.62
CA GLN A 200 8.87 12.61 -8.92
C GLN A 200 8.14 11.26 -8.87
N HIS A 201 8.69 10.24 -8.20
CA HIS A 201 8.00 8.97 -7.97
C HIS A 201 6.65 9.16 -7.31
N ASN A 202 6.61 9.91 -6.20
CA ASN A 202 5.37 10.19 -5.47
C ASN A 202 4.35 10.96 -6.32
N GLN A 203 4.81 11.89 -7.16
CA GLN A 203 3.96 12.63 -8.09
C GLN A 203 3.40 11.72 -9.18
N ALA A 204 4.24 10.85 -9.77
CA ALA A 204 3.82 9.88 -10.78
C ALA A 204 2.80 8.87 -10.22
N ALA A 205 3.04 8.34 -9.02
CA ALA A 205 2.12 7.43 -8.35
C ALA A 205 0.75 8.08 -8.08
N ASN A 206 0.74 9.35 -7.65
CA ASN A 206 -0.49 10.11 -7.47
C ASN A 206 -1.19 10.39 -8.81
N ALA A 207 -0.45 10.79 -9.84
CA ALA A 207 -1.00 11.03 -11.17
C ALA A 207 -1.64 9.77 -11.75
N ALA A 208 -0.98 8.62 -11.65
CA ALA A 208 -1.53 7.33 -12.08
C ALA A 208 -2.81 6.95 -11.32
N LYS A 209 -2.88 7.24 -10.01
CA LYS A 209 -4.10 7.05 -9.20
C LYS A 209 -5.24 7.93 -9.72
N TYR A 210 -4.98 9.22 -9.99
CA TYR A 210 -6.00 10.15 -10.52
C TYR A 210 -6.44 9.77 -11.94
N GLU A 211 -5.52 9.37 -12.81
CA GLU A 211 -5.84 8.91 -14.15
C GLU A 211 -6.72 7.64 -14.13
N ARG A 212 -6.34 6.66 -13.30
CA ARG A 212 -7.15 5.44 -13.10
C ARG A 212 -8.56 5.78 -12.63
N ARG A 213 -8.67 6.72 -11.71
CA ARG A 213 -9.95 7.21 -11.18
C ARG A 213 -10.79 7.88 -12.28
N ALA A 214 -10.20 8.80 -13.03
CA ALA A 214 -10.86 9.50 -14.13
C ALA A 214 -11.37 8.52 -15.21
N LYS A 215 -10.58 7.49 -15.57
CA LYS A 215 -11.02 6.43 -16.47
C LYS A 215 -12.24 5.70 -15.95
N ILE A 216 -12.25 5.30 -14.67
CA ILE A 216 -13.40 4.60 -14.06
C ILE A 216 -14.62 5.51 -14.08
N GLU A 217 -14.50 6.76 -13.66
CA GLU A 217 -15.62 7.73 -13.63
C GLU A 217 -16.19 8.01 -15.03
N SER A 218 -15.35 7.94 -16.06
CA SER A 218 -15.75 8.06 -17.47
C SER A 218 -16.29 6.74 -18.07
N GLY A 219 -16.42 5.67 -17.28
CA GLY A 219 -16.88 4.37 -17.77
C GLY A 219 -15.85 3.61 -18.61
N ILE A 220 -14.57 3.97 -18.50
CA ILE A 220 -13.47 3.33 -19.23
C ILE A 220 -12.71 2.39 -18.31
N CYS A 221 -12.45 1.17 -18.76
CA CYS A 221 -11.64 0.20 -18.05
C CYS A 221 -10.18 0.69 -17.93
N PRO A 222 -9.64 0.92 -16.73
CA PRO A 222 -8.29 1.43 -16.56
C PRO A 222 -7.20 0.40 -16.92
N ARG A 223 -7.58 -0.88 -17.10
CA ARG A 223 -6.64 -1.96 -17.42
C ARG A 223 -6.43 -2.13 -18.92
N CYS A 224 -7.50 -2.08 -19.73
CA CYS A 224 -7.42 -2.39 -21.14
C CYS A 224 -8.08 -1.33 -22.06
N GLY A 225 -8.64 -0.26 -21.50
CA GLY A 225 -9.31 0.80 -22.27
C GLY A 225 -10.72 0.45 -22.77
N GLY A 226 -11.22 -0.78 -22.55
CA GLY A 226 -12.59 -1.16 -22.91
C GLY A 226 -13.63 -0.42 -22.06
N GLN A 227 -14.90 -0.48 -22.47
CA GLN A 227 -15.99 0.16 -21.73
C GLN A 227 -16.31 -0.63 -20.44
N LEU A 228 -16.75 0.08 -19.40
CA LEU A 228 -17.33 -0.51 -18.20
C LEU A 228 -18.84 -0.56 -18.37
N VAL A 229 -19.39 -1.77 -18.50
CA VAL A 229 -20.80 -2.03 -18.72
C VAL A 229 -21.44 -2.64 -17.47
N ILE A 230 -22.72 -2.34 -17.23
CA ILE A 230 -23.48 -2.93 -16.13
C ILE A 230 -23.63 -4.44 -16.38
N ARG A 231 -23.33 -5.22 -15.36
CA ARG A 231 -23.52 -6.67 -15.31
C ARG A 231 -24.23 -7.05 -14.02
N GLU A 232 -24.92 -8.16 -14.04
CA GLU A 232 -25.59 -8.74 -12.88
C GLU A 232 -24.79 -9.93 -12.37
N GLY A 233 -24.55 -9.98 -11.06
CA GLY A 233 -23.83 -11.04 -10.40
C GLY A 233 -24.55 -11.53 -9.14
N LYS A 234 -24.06 -12.58 -8.49
CA LYS A 234 -24.63 -13.15 -7.27
C LYS A 234 -24.94 -12.13 -6.17
N TYR A 235 -24.20 -11.02 -6.13
CA TYR A 235 -24.31 -9.99 -5.08
C TYR A 235 -24.86 -8.66 -5.61
N GLY A 236 -25.62 -8.70 -6.73
CA GLY A 236 -26.24 -7.54 -7.37
C GLY A 236 -25.44 -6.98 -8.54
N GLN A 237 -25.82 -5.78 -8.98
CA GLN A 237 -25.24 -5.12 -10.14
C GLN A 237 -23.83 -4.59 -9.87
N PHE A 238 -22.97 -4.68 -10.88
CA PHE A 238 -21.61 -4.14 -10.89
C PHE A 238 -21.24 -3.69 -12.31
N TYR A 239 -20.18 -2.90 -12.44
CA TYR A 239 -19.60 -2.52 -13.73
C TYR A 239 -18.44 -3.46 -14.05
N GLY A 240 -18.56 -4.23 -15.13
CA GLY A 240 -17.52 -5.13 -15.64
C GLY A 240 -16.97 -4.64 -16.98
N CYS A 241 -15.72 -4.98 -17.27
CA CYS A 241 -15.12 -4.65 -18.55
C CYS A 241 -15.84 -5.35 -19.71
N SER A 242 -16.08 -4.61 -20.81
CA SER A 242 -16.68 -5.14 -22.05
C SER A 242 -15.81 -6.24 -22.69
N ASN A 243 -14.52 -6.22 -22.45
CA ASN A 243 -13.56 -7.19 -22.99
C ASN A 243 -13.45 -8.50 -22.15
N TYR A 244 -14.39 -8.74 -21.24
CA TYR A 244 -14.46 -10.03 -20.54
C TYR A 244 -14.71 -11.19 -21.56
N PRO A 245 -14.06 -12.34 -21.44
CA PRO A 245 -13.19 -12.81 -20.34
C PRO A 245 -11.72 -12.40 -20.46
N LYS A 246 -11.28 -11.78 -21.55
CA LYS A 246 -9.88 -11.34 -21.71
C LYS A 246 -9.44 -10.31 -20.68
N CYS A 247 -10.38 -9.50 -20.17
CA CYS A 247 -10.18 -8.55 -19.09
C CYS A 247 -11.27 -8.72 -18.05
N ASP A 248 -10.90 -9.17 -16.86
CA ASP A 248 -11.80 -9.43 -15.72
C ASP A 248 -11.97 -8.24 -14.78
N PHE A 249 -11.54 -7.04 -15.20
CA PHE A 249 -11.67 -5.83 -14.40
C PHE A 249 -13.14 -5.51 -14.10
N ASN A 250 -13.43 -5.23 -12.85
CA ASN A 250 -14.76 -4.83 -12.41
C ASN A 250 -14.71 -3.83 -11.25
N VAL A 251 -15.76 -3.03 -11.11
CA VAL A 251 -15.99 -2.10 -9.99
C VAL A 251 -17.47 -2.08 -9.62
N LYS A 252 -17.76 -1.82 -8.35
CA LYS A 252 -19.15 -1.76 -7.86
C LYS A 252 -19.86 -0.48 -8.29
N SER A 253 -19.12 0.61 -8.48
CA SER A 253 -19.65 1.94 -8.86
C SER A 253 -18.63 2.67 -9.74
N LEU A 254 -19.11 3.48 -10.67
CA LEU A 254 -18.29 4.42 -11.42
C LEU A 254 -17.93 5.65 -10.56
N ARG A 255 -18.69 5.94 -9.50
CA ARG A 255 -18.33 7.01 -8.56
C ARG A 255 -17.20 6.53 -7.65
N THR A 256 -16.07 7.20 -7.72
CA THR A 256 -14.88 6.85 -6.96
C THR A 256 -14.70 7.73 -5.71
N ASP A 257 -15.68 8.57 -5.37
CA ASP A 257 -15.69 9.41 -4.16
C ASP A 257 -15.50 8.61 -2.87
N TYR A 258 -15.69 7.31 -2.95
CA TYR A 258 -15.53 6.35 -1.85
C TYR A 258 -14.12 5.77 -1.72
N GLU A 259 -13.18 6.08 -2.64
CA GLU A 259 -11.82 5.51 -2.58
C GLU A 259 -10.82 6.36 -1.78
N ASP A 260 -11.14 7.61 -1.42
CA ASP A 260 -10.25 8.49 -0.66
C ASP A 260 -10.55 8.51 0.85
N ILE A 261 -10.33 7.38 1.51
CA ILE A 261 -10.56 7.22 2.96
C ILE A 261 -9.51 7.90 3.82
N ASN A 262 -8.44 8.40 3.25
CA ASN A 262 -7.53 9.28 3.99
C ASN A 262 -8.15 10.64 4.36
N ASP A 263 -9.41 10.90 3.96
CA ASP A 263 -10.19 12.08 4.36
C ASP A 263 -11.22 11.73 5.46
N GLU A 264 -10.76 11.20 6.59
CA GLU A 264 -11.58 10.88 7.78
C GLU A 264 -12.48 12.04 8.26
N ARG A 265 -12.18 13.29 7.84
CA ARG A 265 -12.95 14.47 8.25
C ARG A 265 -14.17 14.75 7.39
N ARG A 266 -14.25 14.27 6.15
CA ARG A 266 -15.49 14.40 5.35
C ARG A 266 -16.59 13.50 5.89
N LEU A 267 -16.24 12.35 6.42
CA LEU A 267 -17.19 11.39 7.01
C LEU A 267 -17.71 11.87 8.36
N GLY A 268 -16.86 12.43 9.23
CA GLY A 268 -17.28 12.94 10.55
C GLY A 268 -18.31 14.09 10.46
N ARG A 269 -18.20 14.99 9.48
CA ARG A 269 -19.14 16.12 9.34
C ARG A 269 -20.51 15.73 8.77
N ARG A 270 -20.61 14.66 7.96
CA ARG A 270 -21.91 14.17 7.47
C ARG A 270 -22.69 13.40 8.54
N PHE A 271 -22.00 12.74 9.48
CA PHE A 271 -22.64 12.00 10.56
C PHE A 271 -23.30 12.92 11.60
N TYR A 272 -22.66 14.04 11.97
CA TYR A 272 -23.22 14.98 12.93
C TYR A 272 -24.46 15.72 12.39
N ARG A 273 -24.60 15.87 11.08
CA ARG A 273 -25.77 16.52 10.47
C ARG A 273 -27.01 15.64 10.36
N ARG A 274 -26.88 14.30 10.35
CA ARG A 274 -28.03 13.37 10.26
C ARG A 274 -28.63 12.97 11.59
N LYS A 275 -27.96 13.19 12.72
CA LYS A 275 -28.52 12.91 14.07
C LYS A 275 -29.37 14.03 14.66
N ARG A 276 -29.65 15.12 13.93
CA ARG A 276 -30.51 16.21 14.40
C ARG A 276 -31.95 16.18 13.89
N TYR A 277 -32.37 15.14 13.20
CA TYR A 277 -33.76 14.96 12.77
C TYR A 277 -34.18 13.49 12.98
N TRP A 278 -34.33 13.13 14.24
CA TRP A 278 -35.25 12.09 14.76
C TRP A 278 -35.46 12.34 16.24
#